data_db23e11fd17441d52a67346164149654
#
_entry.id   db23e11fd17441d52a67346164149654
#
_cell.length_a   1.000
_cell.length_b   1.000
_cell.length_c   1.000
_cell.angle_alpha   90.00
_cell.angle_beta   90.00
_cell.angle_gamma   90.00
#
_symmetry.space_group_name_H-M   'P 1'
#
loop_
_entity.id
_entity.type
_entity.pdbx_description
1 polymer ?
#
loop_
_entity_poly.entity_id
_entity_poly.type
_entity_poly.pdbx_seq_one_letter_code
_entity_poly.pdbx_strand_id
1 'polypeptide(L)'
;MPERKPTRTADLDYFYGQSSELFSFYRIPKLLFQDSRFQPLSTDAKTLYGILLDRMSLSARNGWLDKAGRVFIIYTVQEVQDSLGCADKKATKLLRELEEYGLIERKRRGLGKPDLIYVKNFSSESSKTPYLNRDTYRVQNFRA
;
A
#
# COMPACT_ATOMS: atom_id res chain seq x y z
N MET A 1 17.44 -22.39 8.65
CA MET A 1 17.67 -21.94 8.48
C MET A 1 17.61 -21.13 8.23
N PRO A 2 17.72 -21.17 8.32
CA PRO A 2 17.80 -20.39 8.22
C PRO A 2 18.00 -19.61 7.76
N GLU A 3 18.35 -19.25 7.75
CA GLU A 3 18.60 -18.54 7.52
C GLU A 3 18.87 -18.06 6.82
N ARG A 4 18.75 -17.68 6.67
CA ARG A 4 19.31 -17.43 6.06
C ARG A 4 19.77 -16.31 5.72
N LYS A 5 20.56 -15.96 5.91
CA LYS A 5 21.02 -14.82 5.68
C LYS A 5 21.61 -14.80 4.42
N PRO A 6 21.44 -13.83 3.64
CA PRO A 6 21.97 -13.70 2.36
C PRO A 6 23.37 -13.45 2.54
N THR A 7 24.13 -14.24 2.12
CA THR A 7 25.43 -14.04 2.38
C THR A 7 26.12 -13.22 1.46
N ARG A 8 25.60 -13.06 0.39
CA ARG A 8 26.36 -12.45 -0.44
C ARG A 8 25.89 -11.42 -1.08
N THR A 9 25.73 -10.53 -0.76
CA THR A 9 25.30 -9.35 -1.32
C THR A 9 26.38 -8.39 -1.37
N ALA A 10 27.54 -8.82 -1.17
CA ALA A 10 28.61 -7.91 -1.05
C ALA A 10 28.94 -7.16 -2.28
N ASP A 11 28.45 -7.60 -3.41
CA ASP A 11 28.88 -6.98 -4.64
C ASP A 11 27.93 -5.93 -5.15
N LEU A 12 27.08 -5.40 -4.29
CA LEU A 12 26.18 -4.34 -4.71
C LEU A 12 26.98 -3.07 -4.96
N ASP A 13 26.56 -2.33 -5.92
CA ASP A 13 27.28 -1.15 -6.35
C ASP A 13 26.71 0.11 -5.72
N TYR A 14 27.44 1.19 -5.83
CA TYR A 14 26.96 2.50 -5.38
C TYR A 14 26.09 3.12 -6.47
N PHE A 15 25.29 4.10 -6.08
CA PHE A 15 24.55 4.85 -7.06
C PHE A 15 25.43 5.96 -7.62
N TYR A 16 25.37 6.16 -8.93
CA TYR A 16 26.11 7.20 -9.59
C TYR A 16 25.13 7.99 -10.45
N GLY A 17 24.78 9.17 -10.03
CA GLY A 17 23.94 10.01 -10.87
C GLY A 17 22.53 9.49 -11.01
N GLN A 18 22.15 9.06 -12.18
CA GLN A 18 20.76 8.72 -12.46
C GLN A 18 20.37 7.31 -12.24
N SER A 19 21.21 6.52 -11.58
CA SER A 19 20.92 5.12 -11.41
C SER A 19 19.62 4.87 -10.67
N SER A 20 19.21 5.81 -9.84
CA SER A 20 18.01 5.59 -9.05
C SER A 20 16.75 5.48 -9.90
N GLU A 21 16.83 5.88 -11.15
CA GLU A 21 15.67 5.82 -12.01
C GLU A 21 15.37 4.44 -12.55
N LEU A 22 16.23 3.49 -12.25
CA LEU A 22 16.05 2.14 -12.75
C LEU A 22 15.05 1.31 -11.98
N PHE A 23 14.55 1.82 -10.87
CA PHE A 23 13.68 1.03 -10.02
C PHE A 23 12.21 1.34 -10.23
N SER A 24 11.39 0.32 -10.02
CA SER A 24 9.95 0.53 -9.81
C SER A 24 9.73 0.69 -8.33
N PHE A 25 8.70 1.41 -7.98
CA PHE A 25 8.45 1.73 -6.58
C PHE A 25 7.01 1.48 -6.20
N TYR A 26 6.80 0.97 -4.99
CA TYR A 26 5.51 1.14 -4.35
C TYR A 26 5.54 2.50 -3.68
N ARG A 27 4.40 3.15 -3.62
CA ARG A 27 4.30 4.46 -2.98
C ARG A 27 3.46 4.35 -1.74
N ILE A 28 4.02 4.78 -0.63
CA ILE A 28 3.30 4.78 0.63
C ILE A 28 3.03 6.22 0.99
N PRO A 29 1.75 6.61 1.13
CA PRO A 29 1.46 8.00 1.43
C PRO A 29 2.08 8.44 2.75
N LYS A 30 2.73 9.58 2.73
CA LYS A 30 3.33 10.13 3.92
C LYS A 30 2.30 10.38 5.01
N LEU A 31 1.06 10.65 4.61
CA LEU A 31 0.01 10.95 5.55
C LEU A 31 -0.23 9.80 6.52
N LEU A 32 0.05 8.59 6.12
CA LEU A 32 -0.09 7.45 7.04
C LEU A 32 0.85 7.53 8.22
N PHE A 33 1.92 8.29 8.07
CA PHE A 33 2.89 8.48 9.15
C PHE A 33 2.67 9.79 9.90
N GLN A 34 1.99 10.73 9.29
CA GLN A 34 1.86 12.06 9.84
C GLN A 34 0.51 12.33 10.47
N ASP A 35 -0.53 11.68 9.98
CA ASP A 35 -1.87 11.90 10.48
C ASP A 35 -2.09 11.07 11.74
N SER A 36 -2.52 11.70 12.81
CA SER A 36 -2.68 11.01 14.09
C SER A 36 -3.69 9.86 14.00
N ARG A 37 -4.61 9.90 13.06
CA ARG A 37 -5.57 8.81 12.92
C ARG A 37 -4.89 7.52 12.51
N PHE A 38 -3.82 7.59 11.72
CA PHE A 38 -3.19 6.41 11.15
C PHE A 38 -1.79 6.15 11.70
N GLN A 39 -1.29 7.05 12.50
CA GLN A 39 0.05 6.85 13.03
C GLN A 39 0.19 5.55 13.82
N PRO A 40 -0.82 5.12 14.59
CA PRO A 40 -0.70 3.86 15.33
C PRO A 40 -0.76 2.62 14.47
N LEU A 41 -1.14 2.76 13.20
CA LEU A 41 -1.14 1.62 12.29
C LEU A 41 0.25 1.04 12.21
N SER A 42 0.35 -0.29 12.16
CA SER A 42 1.66 -0.92 12.09
C SER A 42 2.38 -0.54 10.80
N THR A 43 3.69 -0.54 10.85
CA THR A 43 4.50 -0.26 9.66
C THR A 43 4.21 -1.25 8.55
N ASP A 44 4.02 -2.51 8.92
CA ASP A 44 3.72 -3.54 7.91
C ASP A 44 2.38 -3.26 7.24
N ALA A 45 1.40 -2.79 7.99
CA ALA A 45 0.11 -2.47 7.41
C ALA A 45 0.22 -1.25 6.48
N LYS A 46 1.03 -0.27 6.84
CA LYS A 46 1.26 0.87 5.97
C LYS A 46 1.91 0.44 4.66
N THR A 47 2.85 -0.48 4.77
CA THR A 47 3.50 -1.02 3.58
C THR A 47 2.49 -1.75 2.71
N LEU A 48 1.65 -2.57 3.33
CA LEU A 48 0.63 -3.29 2.57
C LEU A 48 -0.31 -2.32 1.87
N TYR A 49 -0.68 -1.23 2.53
CA TYR A 49 -1.54 -0.25 1.89
C TYR A 49 -0.89 0.29 0.60
N GLY A 50 0.41 0.55 0.64
CA GLY A 50 1.12 1.00 -0.56
C GLY A 50 1.07 -0.04 -1.67
N ILE A 51 1.18 -1.30 -1.33
CA ILE A 51 1.11 -2.38 -2.31
C ILE A 51 -0.30 -2.46 -2.91
N LEU A 52 -1.32 -2.30 -2.06
CA LEU A 52 -2.69 -2.34 -2.55
C LEU A 52 -3.02 -1.14 -3.43
N LEU A 53 -2.45 0.02 -3.12
CA LEU A 53 -2.62 1.19 -3.97
C LEU A 53 -2.06 0.95 -5.37
N ASP A 54 -0.92 0.29 -5.42
CA ASP A 54 -0.31 -0.02 -6.71
C ASP A 54 -1.23 -0.94 -7.52
N ARG A 55 -1.78 -1.96 -6.89
CA ARG A 55 -2.68 -2.86 -7.56
C ARG A 55 -3.97 -2.15 -7.96
N MET A 56 -4.44 -1.24 -7.12
CA MET A 56 -5.64 -0.48 -7.42
C MET A 56 -5.44 0.41 -8.65
N SER A 57 -4.28 1.01 -8.78
CA SER A 57 -4.00 1.82 -9.96
C SER A 57 -4.04 0.99 -11.23
N LEU A 58 -3.53 -0.23 -11.15
CA LEU A 58 -3.54 -1.12 -12.29
C LEU A 58 -4.97 -1.54 -12.63
N SER A 59 -5.78 -1.84 -11.62
CA SER A 59 -7.17 -2.21 -11.83
C SER A 59 -7.95 -1.07 -12.46
N ALA A 60 -7.69 0.15 -12.02
CA ALA A 60 -8.35 1.31 -12.59
C ALA A 60 -8.04 1.44 -14.07
N ARG A 61 -6.79 1.25 -14.43
CA ARG A 61 -6.40 1.35 -15.84
C ARG A 61 -7.01 0.22 -16.67
N ASN A 62 -7.29 -0.92 -16.05
CA ASN A 62 -7.88 -2.04 -16.74
C ASN A 62 -9.40 -2.02 -16.71
N GLY A 63 -10.00 -1.00 -16.10
CA GLY A 63 -11.45 -0.87 -16.09
C GLY A 63 -12.16 -1.79 -15.11
N TRP A 64 -11.51 -2.21 -14.06
CA TRP A 64 -12.15 -3.08 -13.06
C TRP A 64 -12.97 -2.22 -12.11
N LEU A 65 -14.20 -1.95 -12.53
CA LEU A 65 -15.10 -1.08 -11.78
C LEU A 65 -16.37 -1.84 -11.44
N ASP A 66 -16.97 -1.50 -10.32
CA ASP A 66 -18.26 -2.07 -9.98
C ASP A 66 -19.37 -1.22 -10.63
N LYS A 67 -20.61 -1.54 -10.35
CA LYS A 67 -21.72 -0.85 -10.98
C LYS A 67 -21.78 0.63 -10.61
N ALA A 68 -21.23 0.99 -9.48
CA ALA A 68 -21.22 2.38 -9.05
C ALA A 68 -19.98 3.12 -9.53
N GLY A 69 -19.13 2.46 -10.30
CA GLY A 69 -17.92 3.09 -10.80
C GLY A 69 -16.76 3.05 -9.85
N ARG A 70 -16.85 2.27 -8.78
CA ARG A 70 -15.77 2.21 -7.80
C ARG A 70 -14.76 1.14 -8.22
N VAL A 71 -13.49 1.49 -8.13
CA VAL A 71 -12.41 0.57 -8.47
C VAL A 71 -12.30 -0.50 -7.38
N PHE A 72 -12.18 -1.75 -7.79
CA PHE A 72 -11.93 -2.82 -6.83
C PHE A 72 -10.72 -3.62 -7.27
N ILE A 73 -10.13 -4.33 -6.31
CA ILE A 73 -9.05 -5.25 -6.60
C ILE A 73 -9.38 -6.59 -5.97
N ILE A 74 -8.69 -7.59 -6.45
CA ILE A 74 -8.70 -8.90 -5.82
C ILE A 74 -7.28 -9.14 -5.38
N TYR A 75 -7.10 -9.35 -4.07
CA TYR A 75 -5.78 -9.57 -3.53
C TYR A 75 -5.93 -10.54 -2.37
N THR A 76 -5.49 -11.75 -2.58
CA THR A 76 -5.74 -12.83 -1.63
C THR A 76 -4.75 -12.81 -0.50
N VAL A 77 -5.07 -13.54 0.55
CA VAL A 77 -4.15 -13.70 1.67
C VAL A 77 -2.82 -14.27 1.18
N GLN A 78 -2.89 -15.20 0.23
CA GLN A 78 -1.67 -15.78 -0.32
C GLN A 78 -0.82 -14.72 -1.01
N GLU A 79 -1.46 -13.81 -1.74
CA GLU A 79 -0.71 -12.75 -2.40
C GLU A 79 -0.09 -11.80 -1.39
N VAL A 80 -0.76 -11.53 -0.28
CA VAL A 80 -0.17 -10.73 0.78
C VAL A 80 1.05 -11.44 1.35
N GLN A 81 0.93 -12.73 1.59
CA GLN A 81 2.06 -13.50 2.10
C GLN A 81 3.25 -13.43 1.16
N ASP A 82 2.99 -13.59 -0.12
CA ASP A 82 4.07 -13.54 -1.11
C ASP A 82 4.70 -12.16 -1.20
N SER A 83 3.87 -11.12 -1.13
CA SER A 83 4.38 -9.76 -1.27
C SER A 83 5.22 -9.32 -0.09
N LEU A 84 4.83 -9.72 1.11
CA LEU A 84 5.48 -9.24 2.31
C LEU A 84 6.44 -10.26 2.92
N GLY A 85 6.42 -11.48 2.42
CA GLY A 85 7.28 -12.51 2.98
C GLY A 85 6.85 -12.88 4.38
N CYS A 86 5.54 -13.00 4.61
CA CYS A 86 5.05 -13.30 5.94
C CYS A 86 4.14 -14.52 5.91
N ALA A 87 3.77 -14.98 7.09
CA ALA A 87 2.92 -16.15 7.22
C ALA A 87 1.46 -15.77 7.15
N ASP A 88 0.62 -16.79 7.05
CA ASP A 88 -0.81 -16.65 6.88
C ASP A 88 -1.45 -15.81 7.97
N LYS A 89 -1.11 -16.08 9.22
CA LYS A 89 -1.72 -15.34 10.32
C LYS A 89 -1.40 -13.86 10.27
N LYS A 90 -0.17 -13.54 9.95
CA LYS A 90 0.22 -12.14 9.86
C LYS A 90 -0.47 -11.46 8.69
N ALA A 91 -0.54 -12.13 7.54
CA ALA A 91 -1.21 -11.56 6.39
C ALA A 91 -2.67 -11.26 6.71
N THR A 92 -3.36 -12.20 7.34
CA THR A 92 -4.74 -12.01 7.72
C THR A 92 -4.90 -10.87 8.70
N LYS A 93 -3.99 -10.78 9.65
CA LYS A 93 -4.04 -9.72 10.65
C LYS A 93 -3.85 -8.35 10.00
N LEU A 94 -2.94 -8.26 9.04
CA LEU A 94 -2.67 -6.98 8.39
C LEU A 94 -3.85 -6.51 7.57
N LEU A 95 -4.51 -7.42 6.86
CA LEU A 95 -5.71 -7.05 6.12
C LEU A 95 -6.80 -6.58 7.07
N ARG A 96 -6.95 -7.26 8.20
CA ARG A 96 -7.95 -6.85 9.18
C ARG A 96 -7.59 -5.50 9.78
N GLU A 97 -6.32 -5.26 10.01
CA GLU A 97 -5.89 -3.98 10.55
C GLU A 97 -6.24 -2.83 9.60
N LEU A 98 -5.97 -3.00 8.32
CA LEU A 98 -6.31 -1.97 7.35
C LEU A 98 -7.83 -1.75 7.29
N GLU A 99 -8.58 -2.81 7.43
CA GLU A 99 -10.03 -2.71 7.41
C GLU A 99 -10.55 -1.98 8.64
N GLU A 100 -9.96 -2.27 9.79
CA GLU A 100 -10.37 -1.63 11.04
C GLU A 100 -10.09 -0.14 11.04
N TYR A 101 -9.02 0.26 10.38
CA TYR A 101 -8.71 1.68 10.28
C TYR A 101 -9.44 2.37 9.14
N GLY A 102 -10.28 1.62 8.41
CA GLY A 102 -11.06 2.21 7.35
C GLY A 102 -10.32 2.47 6.06
N LEU A 103 -9.12 1.94 5.93
CA LEU A 103 -8.32 2.17 4.73
C LEU A 103 -8.68 1.24 3.59
N ILE A 104 -9.31 0.12 3.90
CA ILE A 104 -9.88 -0.76 2.88
C ILE A 104 -11.24 -1.24 3.34
N GLU A 105 -12.02 -1.68 2.39
CA GLU A 105 -13.28 -2.33 2.67
C GLU A 105 -13.29 -3.62 1.89
N ARG A 106 -13.59 -4.73 2.56
CA ARG A 106 -13.64 -6.03 1.90
C ARG A 106 -15.07 -6.46 1.73
N LYS A 107 -15.39 -6.96 0.56
CA LYS A 107 -16.73 -7.44 0.29
C LYS A 107 -16.67 -8.92 -0.05
N ARG A 108 -17.33 -9.72 0.73
CA ARG A 108 -17.37 -11.16 0.49
C ARG A 108 -18.30 -11.47 -0.64
N ARG A 109 -17.92 -12.43 -1.45
CA ARG A 109 -18.74 -12.82 -2.58
C ARG A 109 -19.28 -14.23 -2.46
N GLY A 110 -18.94 -14.93 -1.38
CA GLY A 110 -19.45 -16.28 -1.17
C GLY A 110 -18.35 -17.31 -1.25
N LEU A 111 -18.74 -18.54 -1.06
CA LEU A 111 -17.79 -19.64 -1.00
C LEU A 111 -17.05 -19.78 -2.30
N GLY A 112 -15.79 -20.03 -2.19
CA GLY A 112 -14.96 -20.32 -3.34
C GLY A 112 -14.54 -19.12 -4.14
N LYS A 113 -14.96 -17.93 -3.74
CA LYS A 113 -14.57 -16.72 -4.47
C LYS A 113 -13.79 -15.80 -3.56
N PRO A 114 -12.71 -15.20 -4.06
CA PRO A 114 -11.96 -14.25 -3.25
C PRO A 114 -12.81 -13.01 -3.01
N ASP A 115 -12.53 -12.35 -1.89
CA ASP A 115 -13.19 -11.10 -1.56
C ASP A 115 -12.80 -10.03 -2.54
N LEU A 116 -13.69 -9.08 -2.76
CA LEU A 116 -13.32 -7.86 -3.44
C LEU A 116 -12.78 -6.90 -2.39
N ILE A 117 -11.78 -6.12 -2.75
CA ILE A 117 -11.21 -5.12 -1.87
C ILE A 117 -11.34 -3.76 -2.52
N TYR A 118 -11.91 -2.83 -1.79
CA TYR A 118 -11.94 -1.43 -2.20
C TYR A 118 -10.91 -0.69 -1.37
N VAL A 119 -9.91 -0.14 -2.03
CA VAL A 119 -8.91 0.66 -1.35
C VAL A 119 -9.51 2.04 -1.19
N LYS A 120 -9.62 2.50 0.05
CA LYS A 120 -10.31 3.75 0.32
C LYS A 120 -9.40 4.94 0.07
N ASN A 121 -10.02 5.99 -0.43
CA ASN A 121 -9.30 7.21 -0.73
C ASN A 121 -9.44 8.17 0.42
N PHE A 122 -8.57 8.04 1.40
CA PHE A 122 -8.65 8.90 2.57
C PHE A 122 -8.23 10.33 2.25
N SER A 123 -7.64 10.56 1.10
CA SER A 123 -7.26 11.91 0.73
C SER A 123 -8.48 12.79 0.46
N SER A 124 -9.63 12.19 0.11
CA SER A 124 -10.81 12.99 -0.12
C SER A 124 -11.28 13.66 1.16
N GLU A 125 -11.07 13.01 2.30
CA GLU A 125 -11.36 13.62 3.57
C GLU A 125 -10.19 14.47 4.04
N SER A 126 -9.00 14.01 3.80
CA SER A 126 -7.81 14.75 4.19
C SER A 126 -7.64 16.04 3.43
N SER A 127 -8.23 16.13 2.27
CA SER A 127 -8.09 17.35 1.50
C SER A 127 -8.72 18.53 2.21
N LYS A 128 -9.51 18.27 3.22
CA LYS A 128 -10.08 19.34 4.02
C LYS A 128 -9.19 19.78 5.16
N THR A 129 -8.01 19.18 5.27
CA THR A 129 -7.10 19.50 6.35
C THR A 129 -5.86 20.14 5.76
N PRO A 130 -5.10 20.83 6.55
CA PRO A 130 -3.85 21.40 6.05
C PRO A 130 -2.79 20.37 5.78
N TYR A 131 -2.96 19.17 6.26
CA TYR A 131 -1.96 18.15 6.13
C TYR A 131 -1.60 17.84 4.69
N LEU A 132 -2.59 17.51 3.89
CA LEU A 132 -2.35 17.16 2.51
C LEU A 132 -1.77 18.34 1.75
N ASN A 133 -2.34 19.50 1.97
CA ASN A 133 -1.85 20.69 1.31
C ASN A 133 -0.43 21.02 1.71
N ARG A 134 -0.14 20.83 2.97
CA ARG A 134 1.20 21.09 3.46
C ARG A 134 2.22 20.17 2.86
N ASP A 135 1.85 18.92 2.68
CA ASP A 135 2.77 17.96 2.13
C ASP A 135 3.08 18.29 0.67
N THR A 136 2.06 18.65 -0.07
CA THR A 136 2.25 19.06 -1.46
C THR A 136 3.12 20.31 -1.51
N TYR A 137 2.83 21.24 -0.64
CA TYR A 137 3.58 22.47 -0.60
C TYR A 137 5.05 22.23 -0.28
N ARG A 138 5.30 21.31 0.61
CA ARG A 138 6.66 20.99 0.97
C ARG A 138 7.44 20.41 -0.18
N VAL A 139 6.80 19.58 -0.99
CA VAL A 139 7.47 19.02 -2.15
C VAL A 139 7.87 20.11 -3.11
N GLN A 140 6.99 21.06 -3.32
CA GLN A 140 7.31 22.16 -4.22
C GLN A 140 8.40 23.03 -3.68
N ASN A 141 8.33 23.33 -2.41
CA ASN A 141 9.36 24.14 -1.81
C ASN A 141 10.70 23.49 -1.81
N PHE A 142 10.70 22.20 -1.67
CA PHE A 142 11.94 21.47 -1.64
C PHE A 142 12.68 21.63 -2.93
N ARG A 143 11.94 21.77 -4.02
CA ARG A 143 12.59 21.96 -5.25
C ARG A 143 12.94 23.35 -5.54
N ALA A 144 12.45 24.26 -4.83
CA ALA A 144 12.83 25.62 -5.01
C ALA A 144 14.17 25.83 -4.38
#